data_de18fd43e40724d8ad26ccb2d207272e
#
_entry.id   de18fd43e40724d8ad26ccb2d207272e
#
_cell.length_a   1.000
_cell.length_b   1.000
_cell.length_c   1.000
_cell.angle_alpha   90.00
_cell.angle_beta   90.00
_cell.angle_gamma   90.00
#
_symmetry.space_group_name_H-M   'P 1'
#
loop_
_entity.id
_entity.type
_entity.pdbx_description
1 polymer ?
#
loop_
_entity_poly.entity_id
_entity_poly.type
_entity_poly.pdbx_seq_one_letter_code
_entity_poly.pdbx_strand_id
1 'polypeptide(L)'
;SFANNDIAGNPTIKDDTCPQEQDYLDALAVANHLDLPLQRVDFIEEYWDNVFKTFLSEYEKGRTPNPDILCNKYIKFDSFFEYAMKQGFDKVATGHYASNKEDETGFTYLTRAKDQNKDQTYFLCQVEKSKVAKTIFPLANLEKPEIRQIASELNLESVATKKDSTGICFIGERNFRQFLSNYLPSKDGDIVDVNTGKVIARHVGVLYYTIGQRKGLNIDHEKGPWFVVGKDVVKNILYVCRTDQRDLLYSDSCVVKGINWILPCLDEIPTKCTCKFRYRQKDQDIEIERLDDTSVLVKYPQTIASVTEGQEAVFYDGDKCIGGGVIEEVFKEGKNLNQLIMETANGHRG
;
A
#
# COMPACT_ATOMS: atom_id res chain seq x y z
N SER A 1 15.87 -13.35 -6.40
CA SER A 1 15.56 -13.60 -5.00
C SER A 1 16.37 -12.66 -4.12
N PHE A 2 15.70 -11.77 -3.38
CA PHE A 2 16.29 -10.94 -2.34
C PHE A 2 17.06 -11.75 -1.28
N ALA A 3 16.77 -13.05 -1.22
CA ALA A 3 17.21 -13.90 -0.14
C ALA A 3 18.71 -14.25 -0.17
N ASN A 4 19.35 -14.28 -1.32
CA ASN A 4 20.63 -14.97 -1.39
C ASN A 4 21.87 -14.07 -1.24
N ASN A 5 21.81 -12.78 -1.50
CA ASN A 5 23.00 -11.94 -1.42
C ASN A 5 23.12 -11.11 -0.13
N ASP A 6 21.99 -10.62 0.44
CA ASP A 6 22.05 -9.86 1.70
C ASP A 6 21.72 -10.69 2.94
N ILE A 7 21.03 -11.82 2.76
CA ILE A 7 20.65 -12.74 3.84
C ILE A 7 21.72 -13.79 4.10
N ALA A 8 22.58 -14.10 3.14
CA ALA A 8 23.67 -15.07 3.29
C ALA A 8 24.72 -14.69 4.37
N GLY A 9 24.71 -13.45 4.85
CA GLY A 9 25.56 -12.98 5.96
C GLY A 9 24.86 -12.96 7.33
N ASN A 10 23.56 -13.25 7.43
CA ASN A 10 22.83 -13.16 8.68
C ASN A 10 22.47 -14.57 9.23
N PRO A 11 23.17 -15.08 10.26
CA PRO A 11 23.00 -16.44 10.77
C PRO A 11 21.66 -16.73 11.44
N THR A 12 20.77 -15.72 11.57
CA THR A 12 19.44 -15.88 12.20
C THR A 12 18.33 -16.26 11.23
N ILE A 13 18.60 -16.25 9.92
CA ILE A 13 17.61 -16.62 8.90
C ILE A 13 17.94 -18.01 8.37
N LYS A 14 17.54 -19.03 9.14
CA LYS A 14 17.46 -20.40 8.69
C LYS A 14 16.06 -20.68 8.12
N ASP A 15 15.82 -20.27 6.88
CA ASP A 15 14.70 -20.78 6.09
C ASP A 15 15.26 -21.52 4.89
N ASP A 16 15.19 -22.85 4.95
CA ASP A 16 15.68 -23.76 3.92
C ASP A 16 14.83 -23.73 2.62
N THR A 17 13.74 -22.92 2.59
CA THR A 17 12.89 -22.76 1.40
C THR A 17 12.61 -21.30 1.14
N CYS A 18 13.15 -20.77 0.05
CA CYS A 18 12.78 -19.46 -0.45
C CYS A 18 11.32 -19.48 -0.96
N PRO A 19 10.39 -18.66 -0.42
CA PRO A 19 9.00 -18.63 -0.90
C PRO A 19 8.87 -18.42 -2.42
N GLN A 20 9.80 -17.69 -3.02
CA GLN A 20 9.83 -17.43 -4.46
C GLN A 20 10.21 -18.69 -5.28
N GLU A 21 11.02 -19.57 -4.73
CA GLU A 21 11.33 -20.84 -5.41
C GLU A 21 10.11 -21.76 -5.43
N GLN A 22 9.34 -21.82 -4.33
CA GLN A 22 8.09 -22.56 -4.29
C GLN A 22 7.06 -21.96 -5.26
N ASP A 23 6.93 -20.64 -5.32
CA ASP A 23 6.04 -19.97 -6.28
C ASP A 23 6.44 -20.26 -7.73
N TYR A 24 7.75 -20.35 -8.02
CA TYR A 24 8.23 -20.75 -9.34
C TYR A 24 7.90 -22.21 -9.66
N LEU A 25 8.09 -23.13 -8.71
CA LEU A 25 7.75 -24.54 -8.89
C LEU A 25 6.23 -24.75 -9.10
N ASP A 26 5.40 -24.01 -8.36
CA ASP A 26 3.95 -24.00 -8.56
C ASP A 26 3.58 -23.51 -9.97
N ALA A 27 4.19 -22.42 -10.41
CA ALA A 27 3.97 -21.88 -11.76
C ALA A 27 4.45 -22.84 -12.85
N LEU A 28 5.59 -23.51 -12.66
CA LEU A 28 6.13 -24.51 -13.59
C LEU A 28 5.20 -25.73 -13.69
N ALA A 29 4.66 -26.19 -12.56
CA ALA A 29 3.71 -27.30 -12.55
C ALA A 29 2.42 -26.96 -13.33
N VAL A 30 1.89 -25.74 -13.15
CA VAL A 30 0.73 -25.24 -13.91
C VAL A 30 1.04 -25.12 -15.40
N ALA A 31 2.19 -24.53 -15.76
CA ALA A 31 2.59 -24.37 -17.15
C ALA A 31 2.75 -25.72 -17.87
N ASN A 32 3.39 -26.70 -17.21
CA ASN A 32 3.53 -28.05 -17.73
C ASN A 32 2.17 -28.77 -17.88
N HIS A 33 1.27 -28.60 -16.90
CA HIS A 33 -0.06 -29.21 -16.96
C HIS A 33 -0.91 -28.68 -18.11
N LEU A 34 -0.75 -27.38 -18.43
CA LEU A 34 -1.49 -26.72 -19.51
C LEU A 34 -0.74 -26.69 -20.85
N ASP A 35 0.42 -27.33 -20.93
CA ASP A 35 1.32 -27.33 -22.11
C ASP A 35 1.63 -25.91 -22.59
N LEU A 36 1.95 -25.00 -21.64
CA LEU A 36 2.28 -23.60 -21.90
C LEU A 36 3.77 -23.34 -21.68
N PRO A 37 4.41 -22.52 -22.53
CA PRO A 37 5.80 -22.12 -22.33
C PRO A 37 5.90 -21.22 -21.07
N LEU A 38 6.89 -21.47 -20.22
CA LEU A 38 7.21 -20.65 -19.06
C LEU A 38 8.61 -20.06 -19.21
N GLN A 39 8.72 -18.76 -19.04
CA GLN A 39 9.99 -18.05 -18.98
C GLN A 39 10.14 -17.34 -17.64
N ARG A 40 11.31 -17.51 -17.02
CA ARG A 40 11.68 -16.77 -15.79
C ARG A 40 12.51 -15.55 -16.15
N VAL A 41 12.12 -14.39 -15.63
CA VAL A 41 12.82 -13.11 -15.78
C VAL A 41 13.12 -12.55 -14.39
N ASP A 42 14.25 -11.89 -14.26
CA ASP A 42 14.72 -11.33 -13.01
C ASP A 42 14.81 -9.79 -13.11
N PHE A 43 14.29 -9.10 -12.10
CA PHE A 43 14.29 -7.65 -11.96
C PHE A 43 14.75 -7.25 -10.54
N ILE A 44 15.74 -7.97 -9.97
CA ILE A 44 16.21 -7.75 -8.60
C ILE A 44 16.80 -6.35 -8.45
N GLU A 45 17.62 -5.90 -9.38
CA GLU A 45 18.26 -4.59 -9.32
C GLU A 45 17.23 -3.47 -9.40
N GLU A 46 16.31 -3.54 -10.36
CA GLU A 46 15.23 -2.55 -10.53
C GLU A 46 14.32 -2.50 -9.30
N TYR A 47 14.01 -3.68 -8.71
CA TYR A 47 13.23 -3.76 -7.50
C TYR A 47 13.95 -3.12 -6.32
N TRP A 48 15.25 -3.42 -6.15
CA TRP A 48 16.07 -2.86 -5.09
C TRP A 48 16.11 -1.33 -5.19
N ASP A 49 16.38 -0.81 -6.36
CA ASP A 49 16.58 0.62 -6.58
C ASP A 49 15.28 1.43 -6.51
N ASN A 50 14.20 0.95 -7.13
CA ASN A 50 12.97 1.73 -7.28
C ASN A 50 11.90 1.44 -6.23
N VAL A 51 11.90 0.23 -5.64
CA VAL A 51 10.89 -0.16 -4.67
C VAL A 51 11.48 -0.18 -3.25
N PHE A 52 12.52 -0.96 -3.03
CA PHE A 52 13.01 -1.22 -1.68
C PHE A 52 13.73 -0.03 -1.05
N LYS A 53 14.61 0.65 -1.78
CA LYS A 53 15.26 1.88 -1.30
C LYS A 53 14.24 2.98 -0.99
N THR A 54 13.24 3.16 -1.86
CA THR A 54 12.16 4.13 -1.64
C THR A 54 11.36 3.76 -0.38
N PHE A 55 11.01 2.49 -0.24
CA PHE A 55 10.32 1.97 0.93
C PHE A 55 11.08 2.25 2.24
N LEU A 56 12.39 1.97 2.30
CA LEU A 56 13.22 2.25 3.47
C LEU A 56 13.31 3.75 3.76
N SER A 57 13.55 4.57 2.73
CA SER A 57 13.64 6.03 2.87
C SER A 57 12.37 6.65 3.46
N GLU A 58 11.18 6.16 3.06
CA GLU A 58 9.93 6.65 3.63
C GLU A 58 9.75 6.23 5.10
N TYR A 59 10.17 5.01 5.46
CA TYR A 59 10.17 4.58 6.86
C TYR A 59 11.13 5.43 7.72
N GLU A 60 12.32 5.78 7.21
CA GLU A 60 13.27 6.67 7.91
C GLU A 60 12.68 8.03 8.23
N LYS A 61 11.78 8.54 7.37
CA LYS A 61 11.01 9.76 7.60
C LYS A 61 9.83 9.56 8.58
N GLY A 62 9.60 8.36 9.09
CA GLY A 62 8.45 8.01 9.94
C GLY A 62 7.15 7.76 9.19
N ARG A 63 7.17 7.74 7.86
CA ARG A 63 6.01 7.49 7.00
C ARG A 63 5.71 5.99 6.87
N THR A 64 4.56 5.66 6.28
CA THR A 64 4.15 4.26 6.06
C THR A 64 3.87 4.03 4.57
N PRO A 65 4.89 3.74 3.74
CA PRO A 65 4.73 3.55 2.30
C PRO A 65 4.01 2.25 1.96
N ASN A 66 3.48 2.17 0.73
CA ASN A 66 2.88 0.96 0.17
C ASN A 66 3.79 0.35 -0.91
N PRO A 67 4.59 -0.68 -0.59
CA PRO A 67 5.52 -1.27 -1.54
C PRO A 67 4.84 -2.04 -2.68
N ASP A 68 3.58 -2.48 -2.52
CA ASP A 68 2.87 -3.19 -3.57
C ASP A 68 2.49 -2.23 -4.71
N ILE A 69 2.15 -0.97 -4.41
CA ILE A 69 1.94 0.07 -5.42
C ILE A 69 3.24 0.39 -6.15
N LEU A 70 4.36 0.54 -5.42
CA LEU A 70 5.67 0.76 -6.02
C LEU A 70 6.09 -0.41 -6.91
N CYS A 71 5.85 -1.65 -6.47
CA CYS A 71 6.13 -2.85 -7.27
C CYS A 71 5.29 -2.89 -8.55
N ASN A 72 4.00 -2.56 -8.48
CA ASN A 72 3.17 -2.47 -9.67
C ASN A 72 3.69 -1.36 -10.61
N LYS A 73 3.98 -0.17 -10.09
CA LYS A 73 4.47 0.98 -10.86
C LYS A 73 5.77 0.69 -11.59
N TYR A 74 6.81 0.23 -10.88
CA TYR A 74 8.18 0.18 -11.40
C TYR A 74 8.59 -1.20 -11.94
N ILE A 75 7.97 -2.27 -11.45
CA ILE A 75 8.38 -3.62 -11.85
C ILE A 75 7.38 -4.25 -12.80
N LYS A 76 6.11 -4.47 -12.36
CA LYS A 76 5.15 -5.23 -13.17
C LYS A 76 4.68 -4.46 -14.40
N PHE A 77 4.38 -3.17 -14.25
CA PHE A 77 3.88 -2.31 -15.32
C PHE A 77 4.94 -1.36 -15.90
N ASP A 78 6.20 -1.56 -15.53
CA ASP A 78 7.32 -0.86 -16.16
C ASP A 78 8.36 -1.86 -16.65
N SER A 79 9.31 -2.31 -15.83
CA SER A 79 10.41 -3.17 -16.25
C SER A 79 9.92 -4.45 -16.95
N PHE A 80 8.95 -5.17 -16.39
CA PHE A 80 8.38 -6.37 -17.00
C PHE A 80 7.56 -6.04 -18.24
N PHE A 81 6.77 -4.97 -18.20
CA PHE A 81 5.97 -4.53 -19.35
C PHE A 81 6.85 -4.19 -20.53
N GLU A 82 7.89 -3.38 -20.36
CA GLU A 82 8.86 -3.02 -21.38
C GLU A 82 9.61 -4.24 -21.92
N TYR A 83 9.96 -5.19 -21.04
CA TYR A 83 10.54 -6.46 -21.46
C TYR A 83 9.60 -7.21 -22.39
N ALA A 84 8.32 -7.35 -22.05
CA ALA A 84 7.34 -8.03 -22.88
C ALA A 84 7.16 -7.35 -24.25
N MET A 85 7.08 -6.01 -24.27
CA MET A 85 6.98 -5.26 -25.54
C MET A 85 8.23 -5.48 -26.42
N LYS A 86 9.43 -5.51 -25.85
CA LYS A 86 10.68 -5.81 -26.57
C LYS A 86 10.74 -7.23 -27.12
N GLN A 87 10.02 -8.18 -26.50
CA GLN A 87 9.88 -9.55 -27.04
C GLN A 87 8.85 -9.65 -28.19
N GLY A 88 8.19 -8.55 -28.54
CA GLY A 88 7.23 -8.48 -29.64
C GLY A 88 5.78 -8.78 -29.25
N PHE A 89 5.45 -8.79 -27.97
CA PHE A 89 4.06 -8.91 -27.51
C PHE A 89 3.32 -7.58 -27.63
N ASP A 90 2.05 -7.61 -27.99
CA ASP A 90 1.20 -6.42 -28.12
C ASP A 90 0.55 -6.01 -26.79
N LYS A 91 0.31 -6.98 -25.91
CA LYS A 91 -0.40 -6.80 -24.62
C LYS A 91 0.20 -7.69 -23.54
N VAL A 92 -0.03 -7.30 -22.30
CA VAL A 92 0.33 -8.06 -21.10
C VAL A 92 -0.95 -8.46 -20.37
N ALA A 93 -1.10 -9.74 -20.02
CA ALA A 93 -2.15 -10.21 -19.14
C ALA A 93 -1.64 -10.30 -17.69
N THR A 94 -2.49 -9.97 -16.73
CA THR A 94 -2.13 -10.01 -15.30
C THR A 94 -3.26 -10.58 -14.45
N GLY A 95 -2.91 -11.31 -13.39
CA GLY A 95 -3.85 -11.90 -12.43
C GLY A 95 -4.45 -10.91 -11.41
N HIS A 96 -4.36 -9.60 -11.64
CA HIS A 96 -5.01 -8.63 -10.78
C HIS A 96 -6.54 -8.66 -10.94
N TYR A 97 -7.24 -8.54 -9.82
CA TYR A 97 -8.68 -8.29 -9.80
C TYR A 97 -8.91 -6.80 -10.11
N ALA A 98 -8.94 -6.49 -11.37
CA ALA A 98 -9.20 -5.17 -11.94
C ALA A 98 -9.87 -5.36 -13.30
N SER A 99 -10.35 -4.30 -13.89
CA SER A 99 -10.87 -4.27 -15.25
C SER A 99 -10.39 -3.02 -15.97
N ASN A 100 -10.49 -3.01 -17.27
CA ASN A 100 -10.36 -1.80 -18.06
C ASN A 100 -11.48 -1.73 -19.09
N LYS A 101 -11.93 -0.51 -19.39
CA LYS A 101 -13.00 -0.25 -20.35
C LYS A 101 -12.62 0.92 -21.23
N GLU A 102 -12.71 0.72 -22.53
CA GLU A 102 -12.55 1.78 -23.54
C GLU A 102 -13.88 2.52 -23.72
N ASP A 103 -13.84 3.84 -23.78
CA ASP A 103 -14.98 4.69 -24.06
C ASP A 103 -15.12 4.99 -25.56
N GLU A 104 -16.14 5.78 -25.93
CA GLU A 104 -16.42 6.16 -27.33
C GLU A 104 -15.32 7.02 -27.96
N THR A 105 -14.44 7.63 -27.17
CA THR A 105 -13.29 8.42 -27.63
C THR A 105 -12.04 7.57 -27.88
N GLY A 106 -12.06 6.28 -27.51
CA GLY A 106 -10.92 5.37 -27.56
C GLY A 106 -10.02 5.47 -26.32
N PHE A 107 -10.43 6.20 -25.29
CA PHE A 107 -9.67 6.24 -24.04
C PHE A 107 -10.01 5.03 -23.16
N THR A 108 -8.97 4.39 -22.62
CA THR A 108 -9.13 3.22 -21.74
C THR A 108 -9.00 3.60 -20.27
N TYR A 109 -10.09 3.49 -19.52
CA TYR A 109 -10.14 3.68 -18.08
C TYR A 109 -9.77 2.41 -17.33
N LEU A 110 -9.05 2.55 -16.22
CA LEU A 110 -8.94 1.49 -15.21
C LEU A 110 -10.24 1.44 -14.40
N THR A 111 -10.86 0.27 -14.29
CA THR A 111 -12.14 0.11 -13.60
C THR A 111 -12.09 -1.03 -12.60
N ARG A 112 -12.96 -0.98 -11.59
CA ARG A 112 -13.07 -2.02 -10.57
C ARG A 112 -13.44 -3.37 -11.16
N ALA A 113 -12.98 -4.44 -10.51
CA ALA A 113 -13.39 -5.80 -10.82
C ALA A 113 -14.82 -6.09 -10.31
N LYS A 114 -15.45 -7.15 -10.84
CA LYS A 114 -16.72 -7.69 -10.35
C LYS A 114 -16.65 -8.03 -8.85
N ASP A 115 -15.58 -8.70 -8.42
CA ASP A 115 -15.35 -9.02 -7.01
C ASP A 115 -14.84 -7.80 -6.24
N GLN A 116 -15.76 -7.03 -5.67
CA GLN A 116 -15.46 -5.82 -4.91
C GLN A 116 -14.63 -6.10 -3.63
N ASN A 117 -14.66 -7.33 -3.09
CA ASN A 117 -13.86 -7.72 -1.92
C ASN A 117 -12.39 -7.96 -2.28
N LYS A 118 -12.14 -8.27 -3.56
CA LYS A 118 -10.81 -8.55 -4.10
C LYS A 118 -10.30 -7.46 -5.02
N ASP A 119 -11.11 -6.44 -5.33
CA ASP A 119 -10.71 -5.34 -6.21
C ASP A 119 -9.33 -4.79 -5.84
N GLN A 120 -8.44 -4.75 -6.84
CA GLN A 120 -7.05 -4.37 -6.68
C GLN A 120 -6.70 -3.08 -7.44
N THR A 121 -7.68 -2.33 -7.93
CA THR A 121 -7.46 -1.04 -8.59
C THR A 121 -6.71 -0.05 -7.71
N TYR A 122 -6.89 -0.15 -6.38
CA TYR A 122 -6.11 0.61 -5.40
C TYR A 122 -4.60 0.48 -5.61
N PHE A 123 -4.11 -0.74 -5.86
CA PHE A 123 -2.68 -1.00 -6.07
C PHE A 123 -2.18 -0.63 -7.47
N LEU A 124 -3.09 -0.31 -8.39
CA LEU A 124 -2.80 0.03 -9.77
C LEU A 124 -2.91 1.53 -10.06
N CYS A 125 -3.23 2.36 -9.07
CA CYS A 125 -3.45 3.80 -9.22
C CYS A 125 -2.25 4.57 -9.78
N GLN A 126 -1.04 4.02 -9.64
CA GLN A 126 0.20 4.60 -10.14
C GLN A 126 0.66 4.01 -11.49
N VAL A 127 -0.17 3.17 -12.14
CA VAL A 127 0.12 2.62 -13.46
C VAL A 127 -0.26 3.64 -14.53
N GLU A 128 0.64 3.89 -15.46
CA GLU A 128 0.41 4.83 -16.57
C GLU A 128 -0.77 4.40 -17.44
N LYS A 129 -1.60 5.36 -17.86
CA LYS A 129 -2.79 5.13 -18.70
C LYS A 129 -2.48 4.39 -20.00
N SER A 130 -1.33 4.65 -20.62
CA SER A 130 -0.85 3.96 -21.83
C SER A 130 -0.65 2.45 -21.62
N LYS A 131 -0.20 2.06 -20.41
CA LYS A 131 0.04 0.66 -20.03
C LYS A 131 -1.27 -0.02 -19.62
N VAL A 132 -2.20 0.72 -18.99
CA VAL A 132 -3.56 0.23 -18.71
C VAL A 132 -4.26 -0.19 -20.01
N ALA A 133 -4.16 0.59 -21.09
CA ALA A 133 -4.75 0.31 -22.38
C ALA A 133 -4.20 -0.97 -23.05
N LYS A 134 -2.96 -1.33 -22.77
CA LYS A 134 -2.31 -2.54 -23.29
C LYS A 134 -2.34 -3.73 -22.33
N THR A 135 -3.08 -3.62 -21.22
CA THR A 135 -3.20 -4.67 -20.23
C THR A 135 -4.51 -5.44 -20.38
N ILE A 136 -4.45 -6.75 -20.21
CA ILE A 136 -5.63 -7.63 -20.13
C ILE A 136 -5.79 -8.07 -18.69
N PHE A 137 -7.02 -7.98 -18.17
CA PHE A 137 -7.40 -8.43 -16.84
C PHE A 137 -8.35 -9.63 -16.94
N PRO A 138 -7.87 -10.87 -17.05
CA PRO A 138 -8.71 -12.05 -17.24
C PRO A 138 -9.69 -12.29 -16.10
N LEU A 139 -9.37 -11.79 -14.89
CA LEU A 139 -10.18 -11.97 -13.69
C LEU A 139 -11.25 -10.88 -13.49
N ALA A 140 -11.37 -9.93 -14.40
CA ALA A 140 -12.24 -8.76 -14.29
C ALA A 140 -13.71 -9.11 -13.94
N ASN A 141 -14.23 -10.16 -14.55
CA ASN A 141 -15.62 -10.56 -14.45
C ASN A 141 -15.86 -11.82 -13.60
N LEU A 142 -14.84 -12.26 -12.85
CA LEU A 142 -14.89 -13.47 -12.04
C LEU A 142 -14.77 -13.13 -10.55
N GLU A 143 -15.54 -13.87 -9.75
CA GLU A 143 -15.37 -13.84 -8.29
C GLU A 143 -14.37 -14.90 -7.84
N LYS A 144 -13.72 -14.71 -6.69
CA LYS A 144 -12.70 -15.64 -6.17
C LYS A 144 -13.19 -17.09 -6.05
N PRO A 145 -14.44 -17.37 -5.60
CA PRO A 145 -14.96 -18.75 -5.61
C PRO A 145 -15.05 -19.36 -7.00
N GLU A 146 -15.46 -18.58 -8.02
CA GLU A 146 -15.53 -19.05 -9.42
C GLU A 146 -14.15 -19.45 -9.93
N ILE A 147 -13.10 -18.67 -9.61
CA ILE A 147 -11.72 -18.97 -10.01
C ILE A 147 -11.21 -20.24 -9.34
N ARG A 148 -11.52 -20.45 -8.06
CA ARG A 148 -11.15 -21.69 -7.35
C ARG A 148 -11.86 -22.91 -7.94
N GLN A 149 -13.12 -22.76 -8.34
CA GLN A 149 -13.86 -23.81 -9.01
C GLN A 149 -13.21 -24.17 -10.37
N ILE A 150 -12.90 -23.18 -11.21
CA ILE A 150 -12.21 -23.38 -12.49
C ILE A 150 -10.87 -24.09 -12.27
N ALA A 151 -10.09 -23.67 -11.28
CA ALA A 151 -8.82 -24.32 -10.96
C ALA A 151 -8.99 -25.79 -10.54
N SER A 152 -10.04 -26.09 -9.76
CA SER A 152 -10.38 -27.48 -9.37
C SER A 152 -10.83 -28.32 -10.56
N GLU A 153 -11.68 -27.79 -11.42
CA GLU A 153 -12.14 -28.46 -12.66
C GLU A 153 -10.98 -28.79 -13.61
N LEU A 154 -9.94 -27.93 -13.62
CA LEU A 154 -8.70 -28.11 -14.39
C LEU A 154 -7.67 -28.97 -13.64
N ASN A 155 -7.98 -29.54 -12.48
CA ASN A 155 -7.05 -30.31 -11.62
C ASN A 155 -5.79 -29.54 -11.22
N LEU A 156 -5.89 -28.20 -11.04
CA LEU A 156 -4.84 -27.33 -10.57
C LEU A 156 -4.92 -27.16 -9.04
N GLU A 157 -4.72 -28.23 -8.28
CA GLU A 157 -4.89 -28.30 -6.83
C GLU A 157 -4.07 -27.24 -6.07
N SER A 158 -2.83 -26.98 -6.50
CA SER A 158 -1.96 -25.95 -5.91
C SER A 158 -2.57 -24.56 -6.00
N VAL A 159 -3.33 -24.25 -7.06
CA VAL A 159 -4.02 -22.97 -7.27
C VAL A 159 -5.35 -22.95 -6.53
N ALA A 160 -6.14 -24.04 -6.60
CA ALA A 160 -7.46 -24.14 -6.00
C ALA A 160 -7.43 -23.97 -4.47
N THR A 161 -6.38 -24.50 -3.82
CA THR A 161 -6.23 -24.52 -2.35
C THR A 161 -5.31 -23.43 -1.80
N LYS A 162 -4.56 -22.71 -2.65
CA LYS A 162 -3.59 -21.69 -2.21
C LYS A 162 -4.27 -20.59 -1.39
N LYS A 163 -3.70 -20.32 -0.22
CA LYS A 163 -4.13 -19.20 0.63
C LYS A 163 -3.87 -17.87 -0.07
N ASP A 164 -4.73 -16.89 0.19
CA ASP A 164 -4.49 -15.54 -0.28
C ASP A 164 -3.21 -14.98 0.36
N SER A 165 -2.37 -14.33 -0.44
CA SER A 165 -1.25 -13.58 0.11
C SER A 165 -1.79 -12.41 0.94
N THR A 166 -1.46 -12.37 2.23
CA THR A 166 -1.93 -11.34 3.18
C THR A 166 -0.83 -10.36 3.59
N GLY A 167 0.38 -10.56 3.13
CA GLY A 167 1.57 -9.77 3.46
C GLY A 167 2.15 -9.03 2.26
N ILE A 168 3.16 -8.22 2.54
CA ILE A 168 3.99 -7.58 1.53
C ILE A 168 4.72 -8.68 0.75
N CYS A 169 4.63 -8.67 -0.59
CA CYS A 169 5.01 -9.78 -1.45
C CYS A 169 6.47 -10.27 -1.27
N PHE A 170 7.40 -9.40 -0.91
CA PHE A 170 8.81 -9.74 -0.71
C PHE A 170 9.16 -10.12 0.75
N ILE A 171 8.29 -9.80 1.71
CA ILE A 171 8.47 -10.17 3.11
C ILE A 171 7.84 -11.53 3.39
N GLY A 172 6.74 -11.84 2.71
CA GLY A 172 5.96 -13.06 2.92
C GLY A 172 5.33 -13.11 4.31
N GLU A 173 5.29 -14.30 4.92
CA GLU A 173 4.74 -14.52 6.27
C GLU A 173 5.71 -14.16 7.41
N ARG A 174 6.87 -13.58 7.09
CA ARG A 174 7.88 -13.19 8.09
C ARG A 174 7.36 -12.08 8.99
N ASN A 175 7.92 -12.01 10.21
CA ASN A 175 7.64 -10.90 11.12
C ASN A 175 8.19 -9.60 10.51
N PHE A 176 7.29 -8.72 10.09
CA PHE A 176 7.60 -7.45 9.44
C PHE A 176 8.62 -6.60 10.22
N ARG A 177 8.47 -6.53 11.54
CA ARG A 177 9.40 -5.79 12.41
C ARG A 177 10.80 -6.40 12.39
N GLN A 178 10.90 -7.73 12.49
CA GLN A 178 12.18 -8.43 12.44
C GLN A 178 12.88 -8.24 11.09
N PHE A 179 12.10 -8.22 10.00
CA PHE A 179 12.63 -7.93 8.68
C PHE A 179 13.19 -6.49 8.61
N LEU A 180 12.41 -5.48 9.01
CA LEU A 180 12.85 -4.08 8.99
C LEU A 180 14.05 -3.81 9.89
N SER A 181 14.19 -4.50 11.03
CA SER A 181 15.31 -4.29 11.96
C SER A 181 16.67 -4.65 11.37
N ASN A 182 16.72 -5.40 10.27
CA ASN A 182 17.95 -5.66 9.53
C ASN A 182 18.48 -4.45 8.74
N TYR A 183 17.59 -3.52 8.41
CA TYR A 183 17.87 -2.35 7.56
C TYR A 183 17.76 -1.02 8.31
N LEU A 184 16.80 -0.94 9.23
CA LEU A 184 16.54 0.26 10.01
C LEU A 184 16.89 0.00 11.48
N PRO A 185 17.80 0.79 12.08
CA PRO A 185 18.22 0.56 13.45
C PRO A 185 17.05 0.65 14.42
N SER A 186 16.91 -0.36 15.27
CA SER A 186 15.99 -0.36 16.39
C SER A 186 16.55 0.49 17.53
N LYS A 187 15.79 1.48 17.99
CA LYS A 187 16.15 2.31 19.15
C LYS A 187 14.93 2.44 20.05
N ASP A 188 15.09 1.97 21.28
CA ASP A 188 14.04 2.10 22.29
C ASP A 188 13.74 3.57 22.58
N GLY A 189 12.45 3.89 22.74
CA GLY A 189 11.99 5.24 23.02
C GLY A 189 10.72 5.23 23.85
N ASP A 190 10.18 6.42 24.11
CA ASP A 190 9.03 6.61 24.98
C ASP A 190 7.71 6.51 24.20
N ILE A 191 6.72 5.85 24.80
CA ILE A 191 5.33 5.95 24.41
C ILE A 191 4.65 6.97 25.32
N VAL A 192 4.13 8.02 24.73
CA VAL A 192 3.54 9.16 25.43
C VAL A 192 2.03 9.21 25.17
N ASP A 193 1.24 9.28 26.22
CA ASP A 193 -0.17 9.62 26.12
C ASP A 193 -0.31 11.10 25.75
N VAL A 194 -0.86 11.36 24.56
CA VAL A 194 -0.98 12.71 24.00
C VAL A 194 -1.86 13.62 24.86
N ASN A 195 -2.87 13.05 25.53
CA ASN A 195 -3.84 13.81 26.32
C ASN A 195 -3.33 14.19 27.74
N THR A 196 -2.27 13.56 28.21
CA THR A 196 -1.70 13.83 29.55
C THR A 196 -0.24 14.25 29.51
N GLY A 197 0.43 14.11 28.36
CA GLY A 197 1.87 14.34 28.20
C GLY A 197 2.76 13.34 28.95
N LYS A 198 2.19 12.31 29.60
CA LYS A 198 2.93 11.35 30.43
C LYS A 198 3.50 10.22 29.61
N VAL A 199 4.72 9.80 29.94
CA VAL A 199 5.29 8.54 29.46
C VAL A 199 4.55 7.39 30.12
N ILE A 200 3.98 6.48 29.33
CA ILE A 200 3.15 5.36 29.83
C ILE A 200 3.75 4.00 29.50
N ALA A 201 4.69 3.91 28.57
CA ALA A 201 5.37 2.68 28.18
C ALA A 201 6.64 3.01 27.36
N ARG A 202 7.33 1.97 26.91
CA ARG A 202 8.48 2.06 25.99
C ARG A 202 8.18 1.30 24.70
N HIS A 203 8.65 1.83 23.59
CA HIS A 203 8.63 1.15 22.29
C HIS A 203 10.04 0.72 21.85
N VAL A 204 10.11 -0.21 20.91
CA VAL A 204 11.38 -0.79 20.41
C VAL A 204 11.88 -0.13 19.11
N GLY A 205 11.32 0.98 18.71
CA GLY A 205 11.69 1.75 17.51
C GLY A 205 10.46 2.43 16.91
N VAL A 206 10.45 3.79 16.92
CA VAL A 206 9.29 4.60 16.49
C VAL A 206 8.89 4.33 15.05
N LEU A 207 9.84 3.95 14.18
CA LEU A 207 9.63 3.70 12.76
C LEU A 207 8.73 2.48 12.50
N TYR A 208 8.70 1.50 13.40
CA TYR A 208 7.96 0.24 13.20
C TYR A 208 6.45 0.34 13.46
N TYR A 209 5.95 1.51 13.84
CA TYR A 209 4.55 1.72 14.15
C TYR A 209 3.85 2.52 13.05
N THR A 210 2.57 2.26 12.86
CA THR A 210 1.71 2.95 11.88
C THR A 210 0.60 3.71 12.60
N ILE A 211 0.22 4.88 12.09
CA ILE A 211 -0.91 5.66 12.61
C ILE A 211 -2.19 4.80 12.58
N GLY A 212 -2.92 4.80 13.70
CA GLY A 212 -4.09 3.95 13.91
C GLY A 212 -3.79 2.53 14.37
N GLN A 213 -2.52 2.15 14.53
CA GLN A 213 -2.15 0.84 15.07
C GLN A 213 -2.61 0.70 16.51
N ARG A 214 -3.21 -0.47 16.83
CA ARG A 214 -3.71 -0.81 18.17
C ARG A 214 -2.95 -1.96 18.81
N LYS A 215 -2.54 -2.95 18.00
CA LYS A 215 -1.88 -4.16 18.49
C LYS A 215 -0.36 -3.96 18.61
N GLY A 216 0.27 -4.66 19.56
CA GLY A 216 1.73 -4.70 19.70
C GLY A 216 2.34 -3.42 20.31
N LEU A 217 1.56 -2.65 21.08
CA LEU A 217 2.04 -1.45 21.76
C LEU A 217 2.67 -1.76 23.13
N ASN A 218 2.43 -2.97 23.69
CA ASN A 218 2.91 -3.40 25.01
C ASN A 218 2.59 -2.38 26.14
N ILE A 219 1.43 -1.76 26.06
CA ILE A 219 0.89 -0.86 27.09
C ILE A 219 -0.04 -1.67 27.98
N ASP A 220 -0.04 -1.40 29.27
CA ASP A 220 -0.92 -2.05 30.23
C ASP A 220 -2.39 -1.91 29.83
N HIS A 221 -3.11 -3.05 29.80
CA HIS A 221 -4.49 -3.15 29.33
C HIS A 221 -5.53 -2.62 30.32
N GLU A 222 -5.18 -2.41 31.59
CA GLU A 222 -6.14 -1.94 32.59
C GLU A 222 -6.77 -0.57 32.26
N LYS A 223 -6.13 0.21 31.38
CA LYS A 223 -6.59 1.54 30.95
C LYS A 223 -7.30 1.59 29.60
N GLY A 224 -7.65 0.43 29.02
CA GLY A 224 -8.37 0.32 27.74
C GLY A 224 -7.46 0.26 26.51
N PRO A 225 -8.04 0.10 25.31
CA PRO A 225 -7.24 0.03 24.09
C PRO A 225 -6.65 1.40 23.71
N TRP A 226 -5.38 1.36 23.31
CA TRP A 226 -4.60 2.51 22.86
C TRP A 226 -4.42 2.50 21.33
N PHE A 227 -4.32 3.68 20.74
CA PHE A 227 -4.09 3.87 19.30
C PHE A 227 -2.91 4.80 19.08
N VAL A 228 -2.05 4.47 18.13
CA VAL A 228 -0.99 5.37 17.66
C VAL A 228 -1.63 6.54 16.92
N VAL A 229 -1.31 7.77 17.33
CA VAL A 229 -1.81 9.00 16.69
C VAL A 229 -0.70 9.80 16.02
N GLY A 230 0.55 9.72 16.47
CA GLY A 230 1.66 10.48 15.92
C GLY A 230 3.02 9.90 16.25
N LYS A 231 4.03 10.43 15.60
CA LYS A 231 5.43 10.06 15.79
C LYS A 231 6.32 11.31 15.78
N ASP A 232 7.26 11.36 16.71
CA ASP A 232 8.41 12.28 16.62
C ASP A 232 9.67 11.42 16.38
N VAL A 233 10.08 11.35 15.11
CA VAL A 233 11.23 10.53 14.71
C VAL A 233 12.53 11.09 15.29
N VAL A 234 12.64 12.43 15.39
CA VAL A 234 13.85 13.10 15.90
C VAL A 234 14.06 12.83 17.39
N LYS A 235 12.98 12.97 18.18
CA LYS A 235 13.02 12.70 19.62
C LYS A 235 12.79 11.24 19.97
N ASN A 236 12.48 10.40 18.96
CA ASN A 236 12.17 8.98 19.13
C ASN A 236 11.00 8.74 20.09
N ILE A 237 9.89 9.48 19.89
CA ILE A 237 8.67 9.41 20.71
C ILE A 237 7.51 8.89 19.87
N LEU A 238 6.75 7.94 20.42
CA LEU A 238 5.51 7.45 19.87
C LEU A 238 4.34 8.04 20.67
N TYR A 239 3.47 8.80 20.00
CA TYR A 239 2.27 9.38 20.63
C TYR A 239 1.09 8.44 20.46
N VAL A 240 0.35 8.22 21.55
CA VAL A 240 -0.84 7.37 21.59
C VAL A 240 -2.00 8.07 22.29
N CYS A 241 -3.22 7.66 21.94
CA CYS A 241 -4.44 8.08 22.65
C CYS A 241 -5.29 6.88 23.05
N ARG A 242 -6.15 7.08 24.03
CA ARG A 242 -7.16 6.09 24.46
C ARG A 242 -8.37 6.11 23.53
N THR A 243 -9.15 5.04 23.55
CA THR A 243 -10.38 4.88 22.74
C THR A 243 -11.41 5.98 22.98
N ASP A 244 -11.54 6.48 24.20
CA ASP A 244 -12.46 7.53 24.62
C ASP A 244 -11.96 8.96 24.33
N GLN A 245 -10.73 9.11 23.85
CA GLN A 245 -10.05 10.39 23.60
C GLN A 245 -9.38 10.43 22.22
N ARG A 246 -10.08 9.93 21.18
CA ARG A 246 -9.53 9.72 19.83
C ARG A 246 -9.57 10.93 18.90
N ASP A 247 -9.82 12.12 19.42
CA ASP A 247 -10.00 13.30 18.59
C ASP A 247 -8.80 13.55 17.63
N LEU A 248 -7.57 13.38 18.12
CA LEU A 248 -6.35 13.51 17.34
C LEU A 248 -6.03 12.33 16.40
N LEU A 249 -6.89 11.30 16.35
CA LEU A 249 -6.83 10.26 15.33
C LEU A 249 -7.54 10.67 14.04
N TYR A 250 -8.38 11.69 14.09
CA TYR A 250 -9.22 12.16 12.99
C TYR A 250 -8.64 13.42 12.35
N SER A 251 -8.76 13.49 11.03
CA SER A 251 -8.39 14.63 10.20
C SER A 251 -9.56 15.07 9.32
N ASP A 252 -9.47 16.24 8.71
CA ASP A 252 -10.49 16.82 7.81
C ASP A 252 -9.97 17.06 6.40
N SER A 253 -8.64 17.06 6.22
CA SER A 253 -8.02 17.28 4.92
C SER A 253 -6.62 16.70 4.86
N CYS A 254 -6.12 16.51 3.63
CA CYS A 254 -4.73 16.15 3.39
C CYS A 254 -4.24 16.68 2.05
N VAL A 255 -2.93 16.90 1.94
CA VAL A 255 -2.25 17.16 0.66
C VAL A 255 -1.77 15.85 0.08
N VAL A 256 -2.09 15.61 -1.18
CA VAL A 256 -1.66 14.45 -1.96
C VAL A 256 -0.76 14.90 -3.07
N LYS A 257 0.41 14.28 -3.24
CA LYS A 257 1.41 14.62 -4.25
C LYS A 257 1.80 13.43 -5.11
N GLY A 258 2.45 13.74 -6.26
CA GLY A 258 2.90 12.72 -7.19
C GLY A 258 1.76 11.91 -7.79
N ILE A 259 0.63 12.56 -8.05
CA ILE A 259 -0.56 11.89 -8.57
C ILE A 259 -0.33 11.48 -10.01
N ASN A 260 -0.57 10.20 -10.28
CA ASN A 260 -0.74 9.67 -11.63
C ASN A 260 -2.23 9.72 -11.98
N TRP A 261 -2.61 10.59 -12.91
CA TRP A 261 -3.98 10.69 -13.39
C TRP A 261 -4.25 9.70 -14.53
N ILE A 262 -5.23 8.84 -14.32
CA ILE A 262 -5.73 7.88 -15.31
C ILE A 262 -7.00 8.48 -15.96
N LEU A 263 -6.81 9.64 -16.56
CA LEU A 263 -7.84 10.44 -17.25
C LEU A 263 -7.32 10.87 -18.62
N PRO A 264 -8.21 11.18 -19.58
CA PRO A 264 -7.81 11.71 -20.89
C PRO A 264 -6.98 12.99 -20.76
N CYS A 265 -7.46 13.94 -19.97
CA CYS A 265 -6.79 15.20 -19.68
C CYS A 265 -7.05 15.68 -18.25
N LEU A 266 -6.29 16.69 -17.81
CA LEU A 266 -6.38 17.23 -16.44
C LEU A 266 -7.64 18.08 -16.20
N ASP A 267 -8.30 18.53 -17.26
CA ASP A 267 -9.56 19.30 -17.15
C ASP A 267 -10.74 18.43 -16.76
N GLU A 268 -10.59 17.10 -16.87
CA GLU A 268 -11.59 16.11 -16.44
C GLU A 268 -11.45 15.71 -14.97
N ILE A 269 -10.51 16.28 -14.21
CA ILE A 269 -10.39 16.02 -12.78
C ILE A 269 -11.67 16.52 -12.09
N PRO A 270 -12.46 15.65 -11.46
CA PRO A 270 -13.70 16.06 -10.82
C PRO A 270 -13.41 16.83 -9.54
N THR A 271 -14.22 17.86 -9.23
CA THR A 271 -14.15 18.55 -7.95
C THR A 271 -14.69 17.73 -6.78
N LYS A 272 -15.55 16.76 -7.07
CA LYS A 272 -16.13 15.81 -6.09
C LYS A 272 -16.04 14.40 -6.63
N CYS A 273 -15.54 13.50 -5.81
CA CYS A 273 -15.44 12.08 -6.13
C CYS A 273 -15.34 11.27 -4.84
N THR A 274 -15.00 9.99 -4.92
CA THR A 274 -14.68 9.19 -3.74
C THR A 274 -13.21 8.86 -3.67
N CYS A 275 -12.72 8.59 -2.45
CA CYS A 275 -11.33 8.26 -2.19
C CYS A 275 -11.21 7.08 -1.23
N LYS A 276 -10.17 6.26 -1.43
CA LYS A 276 -9.67 5.31 -0.45
C LYS A 276 -8.30 5.75 0.03
N PHE A 277 -8.14 5.94 1.33
CA PHE A 277 -6.86 6.24 1.97
C PHE A 277 -6.12 4.97 2.43
N ARG A 278 -6.74 3.80 2.29
CA ARG A 278 -6.19 2.45 2.54
C ARG A 278 -6.93 1.42 1.71
N TYR A 279 -6.27 0.38 1.31
CA TYR A 279 -6.80 -0.68 0.43
C TYR A 279 -8.18 -1.21 0.85
N ARG A 280 -8.37 -1.58 2.13
CA ARG A 280 -9.62 -2.18 2.62
C ARG A 280 -10.63 -1.17 3.18
N GLN A 281 -10.36 0.12 3.04
CA GLN A 281 -11.28 1.16 3.48
C GLN A 281 -12.48 1.22 2.52
N LYS A 282 -13.66 1.54 3.06
CA LYS A 282 -14.80 1.95 2.23
C LYS A 282 -14.49 3.27 1.56
N ASP A 283 -15.10 3.51 0.42
CA ASP A 283 -15.03 4.79 -0.27
C ASP A 283 -15.49 5.92 0.65
N GLN A 284 -14.76 7.02 0.61
CA GLN A 284 -15.05 8.24 1.35
C GLN A 284 -15.35 9.34 0.35
N ASP A 285 -16.46 10.06 0.55
CA ASP A 285 -16.76 11.25 -0.25
C ASP A 285 -15.74 12.32 0.03
N ILE A 286 -15.22 12.94 -1.02
CA ILE A 286 -14.21 14.00 -0.93
C ILE A 286 -14.47 15.13 -1.92
N GLU A 287 -13.83 16.28 -1.62
CA GLU A 287 -13.68 17.40 -2.55
C GLU A 287 -12.20 17.57 -2.88
N ILE A 288 -11.91 17.77 -4.15
CA ILE A 288 -10.54 17.99 -4.67
C ILE A 288 -10.37 19.47 -5.03
N GLU A 289 -9.32 20.07 -4.48
CA GLU A 289 -8.82 21.38 -4.88
C GLU A 289 -7.43 21.20 -5.50
N ARG A 290 -7.31 21.49 -6.80
CA ARG A 290 -6.05 21.32 -7.53
C ARG A 290 -5.04 22.36 -7.10
N LEU A 291 -3.84 21.93 -6.72
CA LEU A 291 -2.71 22.80 -6.37
C LEU A 291 -1.77 22.96 -7.57
N ASP A 292 -1.47 21.86 -8.27
CA ASP A 292 -0.73 21.80 -9.52
C ASP A 292 -1.15 20.56 -10.34
N ASP A 293 -0.39 20.19 -11.38
CA ASP A 293 -0.72 19.09 -12.27
C ASP A 293 -0.65 17.70 -11.59
N THR A 294 0.07 17.58 -10.49
CA THR A 294 0.33 16.32 -9.78
C THR A 294 0.02 16.40 -8.28
N SER A 295 -0.53 17.53 -7.81
CA SER A 295 -0.78 17.76 -6.39
C SER A 295 -2.16 18.34 -6.17
N VAL A 296 -2.84 17.87 -5.13
CA VAL A 296 -4.17 18.36 -4.72
C VAL A 296 -4.27 18.48 -3.21
N LEU A 297 -5.13 19.41 -2.77
CA LEU A 297 -5.70 19.40 -1.43
C LEU A 297 -7.02 18.61 -1.48
N VAL A 298 -7.09 17.56 -0.69
CA VAL A 298 -8.27 16.71 -0.52
C VAL A 298 -8.97 17.12 0.77
N LYS A 299 -10.23 17.56 0.65
CA LYS A 299 -11.09 17.88 1.79
C LYS A 299 -12.16 16.81 1.93
N TYR A 300 -12.43 16.38 3.14
CA TYR A 300 -13.49 15.41 3.38
C TYR A 300 -14.61 16.03 4.23
N PRO A 301 -15.89 15.86 3.81
CA PRO A 301 -17.03 16.48 4.48
C PRO A 301 -17.23 15.99 5.92
N GLN A 302 -16.75 14.79 6.20
CA GLN A 302 -16.72 14.20 7.54
C GLN A 302 -15.29 13.84 7.90
N THR A 303 -14.91 14.03 9.16
CA THR A 303 -13.57 13.68 9.62
C THR A 303 -13.30 12.18 9.46
N ILE A 304 -12.08 11.84 9.01
CA ILE A 304 -11.65 10.48 8.72
C ILE A 304 -10.53 10.09 9.68
N ALA A 305 -10.66 8.90 10.26
CA ALA A 305 -9.66 8.37 11.18
C ALA A 305 -8.45 7.80 10.44
N SER A 306 -7.26 8.06 10.98
CA SER A 306 -6.02 7.38 10.59
C SER A 306 -5.64 7.57 9.12
N VAL A 307 -5.93 8.70 8.52
CA VAL A 307 -5.30 9.12 7.28
C VAL A 307 -3.80 9.26 7.57
N THR A 308 -2.94 8.63 6.77
CA THR A 308 -1.54 8.37 7.15
C THR A 308 -0.59 8.81 6.06
N GLU A 309 0.38 9.65 6.41
CA GLU A 309 1.46 10.08 5.52
C GLU A 309 2.26 8.88 4.97
N GLY A 310 2.55 8.90 3.68
CA GLY A 310 3.23 7.82 2.96
C GLY A 310 2.30 6.75 2.39
N GLN A 311 1.02 6.66 2.84
CA GLN A 311 0.01 5.85 2.16
C GLN A 311 -0.49 6.59 0.91
N GLU A 312 -1.11 5.86 -0.02
CA GLU A 312 -1.75 6.48 -1.17
C GLU A 312 -3.21 6.84 -0.90
N ALA A 313 -3.60 8.01 -1.39
CA ALA A 313 -4.98 8.38 -1.63
C ALA A 313 -5.32 8.01 -3.07
N VAL A 314 -6.30 7.13 -3.24
CA VAL A 314 -6.72 6.64 -4.56
C VAL A 314 -8.12 7.12 -4.86
N PHE A 315 -8.28 7.82 -5.98
CA PHE A 315 -9.47 8.53 -6.38
C PHE A 315 -10.34 7.69 -7.33
N TYR A 316 -11.65 7.77 -7.13
CA TYR A 316 -12.63 7.02 -7.92
C TYR A 316 -13.80 7.91 -8.34
N ASP A 317 -14.21 7.78 -9.60
CA ASP A 317 -15.46 8.29 -10.11
C ASP A 317 -16.35 7.08 -10.48
N GLY A 318 -17.30 6.73 -9.60
CA GLY A 318 -18.02 5.48 -9.65
C GLY A 318 -17.06 4.27 -9.63
N ASP A 319 -17.11 3.43 -10.66
CA ASP A 319 -16.23 2.28 -10.80
C ASP A 319 -14.86 2.61 -11.43
N LYS A 320 -14.69 3.82 -11.96
CA LYS A 320 -13.43 4.24 -12.58
C LYS A 320 -12.42 4.63 -11.52
N CYS A 321 -11.24 4.01 -11.52
CA CYS A 321 -10.07 4.49 -10.80
C CYS A 321 -9.43 5.60 -11.63
N ILE A 322 -9.58 6.85 -11.18
CA ILE A 322 -9.12 8.04 -11.93
C ILE A 322 -7.71 8.47 -11.58
N GLY A 323 -7.06 7.76 -10.67
CA GLY A 323 -5.66 7.98 -10.29
C GLY A 323 -5.41 7.88 -8.79
N GLY A 324 -4.20 8.18 -8.39
CA GLY A 324 -3.81 8.22 -6.98
C GLY A 324 -2.42 8.79 -6.80
N GLY A 325 -2.12 9.20 -5.56
CA GLY A 325 -0.84 9.78 -5.17
C GLY A 325 -0.56 9.60 -3.69
N VAL A 326 0.65 9.98 -3.28
CA VAL A 326 1.12 9.81 -1.91
C VAL A 326 0.54 10.91 -1.02
N ILE A 327 -0.01 10.53 0.14
CA ILE A 327 -0.43 11.45 1.20
C ILE A 327 0.83 12.07 1.79
N GLU A 328 1.02 13.36 1.53
CA GLU A 328 2.21 14.10 1.95
C GLU A 328 2.06 14.71 3.34
N GLU A 329 0.92 15.36 3.58
CA GLU A 329 0.60 16.02 4.84
C GLU A 329 -0.87 15.81 5.18
N VAL A 330 -1.16 15.72 6.47
CA VAL A 330 -2.52 15.53 7.01
C VAL A 330 -2.87 16.69 7.93
N PHE A 331 -4.09 17.21 7.81
CA PHE A 331 -4.53 18.40 8.54
C PHE A 331 -5.79 18.16 9.35
N LYS A 332 -5.90 18.93 10.44
CA LYS A 332 -7.09 19.08 11.23
C LYS A 332 -7.30 20.56 11.54
N GLU A 333 -8.46 21.10 11.16
CA GLU A 333 -8.82 22.50 11.36
C GLU A 333 -7.73 23.46 10.85
N GLY A 334 -7.16 23.15 9.68
CA GLY A 334 -6.13 23.94 9.01
C GLY A 334 -4.73 23.83 9.62
N LYS A 335 -4.52 23.00 10.66
CA LYS A 335 -3.20 22.75 11.26
C LYS A 335 -2.67 21.39 10.85
N ASN A 336 -1.36 21.29 10.62
CA ASN A 336 -0.72 19.99 10.41
C ASN A 336 -0.95 19.09 11.63
N LEU A 337 -1.53 17.91 11.41
CA LEU A 337 -2.00 17.03 12.49
C LEU A 337 -0.84 16.53 13.37
N ASN A 338 0.29 16.18 12.77
CA ASN A 338 1.45 15.68 13.54
C ASN A 338 2.04 16.79 14.42
N GLN A 339 2.08 18.04 13.91
CA GLN A 339 2.51 19.19 14.70
C GLN A 339 1.52 19.47 15.86
N LEU A 340 0.22 19.43 15.59
CA LEU A 340 -0.82 19.60 16.61
C LEU A 340 -0.71 18.55 17.73
N ILE A 341 -0.43 17.29 17.38
CA ILE A 341 -0.21 16.19 18.33
C ILE A 341 0.99 16.51 19.25
N MET A 342 2.12 16.94 18.68
CA MET A 342 3.31 17.28 19.46
C MET A 342 3.09 18.49 20.37
N GLU A 343 2.39 19.52 19.89
CA GLU A 343 2.04 20.71 20.69
C GLU A 343 1.13 20.34 21.86
N THR A 344 0.10 19.50 21.61
CA THR A 344 -0.83 19.04 22.66
C THR A 344 -0.10 18.26 23.75
N ALA A 345 0.73 17.29 23.39
CA ALA A 345 1.50 16.48 24.34
C ALA A 345 2.48 17.34 25.18
N ASN A 346 3.12 18.36 24.56
CA ASN A 346 4.05 19.24 25.27
C ASN A 346 3.32 20.24 26.17
N GLY A 347 2.14 20.73 25.81
CA GLY A 347 1.34 21.63 26.62
C GLY A 347 0.91 21.04 27.98
N HIS A 348 0.87 19.70 28.09
CA HIS A 348 0.57 18.99 29.33
C HIS A 348 1.81 18.63 30.18
N ARG A 349 3.02 18.93 29.68
CA ARG A 349 4.29 18.66 30.38
C ARG A 349 4.80 19.85 31.21
N GLY A 350 4.08 21.02 31.17
CA GLY A 350 4.45 22.23 31.88
C GLY A 350 3.92 22.30 33.31
#